data_acd0b11a176c69ad2fee347ab58c0695
#
_entry.id   acd0b11a176c69ad2fee347ab58c0695
#
_cell.length_a   1.000
_cell.length_b   1.000
_cell.length_c   1.000
_cell.angle_alpha   90.00
_cell.angle_beta   90.00
_cell.angle_gamma   90.00
#
_symmetry.space_group_name_H-M   'P 1'
#
loop_
_entity.id
_entity.type
_entity.pdbx_description
1 polymer ?
#
loop_
_entity_poly.entity_id
_entity_poly.type
_entity_poly.pdbx_seq_one_letter_code
_entity_poly.pdbx_strand_id
1 'polypeptide(L)'
;MRFLLSNHKVMKVKTRQCLLIVVLVIFSVALLPSVYATSTVEILMEKTTFRYCEKLFYTIQVSEITGEPAVIHIRDQTGKSSSAIPIPISNLQNPIPSMIPFEAEIFPLGKYFIDVEYAGAKNSTEFDLIDSENICIPTTMKQVAFSWINDKMSDGFFIDAINKFVDKNIINIPEKINEKNLEYIHIPKWIKNPVGWWLEDKISDNEFSQVFQYLINKEIIVI
;
A
#
# COMPACT_ATOMS: atom_id res chain seq x y z
N MET A 1 -21.29 -74.29 -49.98
CA MET A 1 -21.63 -73.91 -48.57
C MET A 1 -20.41 -73.54 -47.67
N ARG A 2 -19.14 -73.54 -48.14
CA ARG A 2 -17.94 -73.13 -47.38
C ARG A 2 -17.54 -71.65 -47.53
N PHE A 3 -18.00 -70.94 -48.56
CA PHE A 3 -17.60 -69.57 -48.85
C PHE A 3 -18.29 -68.52 -47.96
N LEU A 4 -19.53 -68.76 -47.48
CA LEU A 4 -20.30 -67.83 -46.67
C LEU A 4 -19.85 -67.80 -45.22
N LEU A 5 -19.24 -68.87 -44.68
CA LEU A 5 -18.75 -68.92 -43.29
C LEU A 5 -17.40 -68.21 -43.09
N SER A 6 -16.61 -68.08 -44.15
CA SER A 6 -15.33 -67.37 -44.09
C SER A 6 -15.51 -65.84 -43.97
N ASN A 7 -16.46 -65.27 -44.75
CA ASN A 7 -16.74 -63.80 -44.71
C ASN A 7 -17.33 -63.33 -43.37
N HIS A 8 -18.13 -64.17 -42.73
CA HIS A 8 -18.70 -63.83 -41.43
C HIS A 8 -17.68 -63.81 -40.28
N LYS A 9 -16.65 -64.64 -40.36
CA LYS A 9 -15.54 -64.71 -39.36
C LYS A 9 -14.58 -63.53 -39.53
N VAL A 10 -14.26 -63.11 -40.75
CA VAL A 10 -13.38 -61.97 -41.07
C VAL A 10 -14.09 -60.65 -40.70
N MET A 11 -15.43 -60.57 -40.93
CA MET A 11 -16.18 -59.37 -40.56
C MET A 11 -16.28 -59.21 -39.06
N LYS A 12 -16.50 -60.28 -38.28
CA LYS A 12 -16.49 -60.27 -36.80
C LYS A 12 -15.16 -59.90 -36.21
N VAL A 13 -14.03 -60.30 -36.82
CA VAL A 13 -12.68 -59.96 -36.37
C VAL A 13 -12.38 -58.47 -36.62
N LYS A 14 -12.76 -57.92 -37.82
CA LYS A 14 -12.62 -56.50 -38.12
C LYS A 14 -13.43 -55.61 -37.19
N THR A 15 -14.66 -56.01 -36.85
CA THR A 15 -15.55 -55.26 -35.93
C THR A 15 -14.98 -55.25 -34.48
N ARG A 16 -14.42 -56.39 -34.01
CA ARG A 16 -13.76 -56.46 -32.71
C ARG A 16 -12.48 -55.60 -32.66
N GLN A 17 -11.70 -55.60 -33.72
CA GLN A 17 -10.49 -54.74 -33.80
C GLN A 17 -10.88 -53.23 -33.80
N CYS A 18 -11.91 -52.84 -34.58
CA CYS A 18 -12.41 -51.47 -34.53
C CYS A 18 -12.91 -51.08 -33.15
N LEU A 19 -13.65 -51.96 -32.45
CA LEU A 19 -14.13 -51.71 -31.10
C LEU A 19 -13.00 -51.53 -30.10
N LEU A 20 -11.94 -52.37 -30.18
CA LEU A 20 -10.76 -52.25 -29.36
C LEU A 20 -9.99 -50.93 -29.57
N ILE A 21 -9.88 -50.48 -30.83
CA ILE A 21 -9.24 -49.19 -31.16
C ILE A 21 -10.03 -48.04 -30.59
N VAL A 22 -11.38 -48.06 -30.72
CA VAL A 22 -12.25 -47.03 -30.17
C VAL A 22 -12.16 -46.96 -28.62
N VAL A 23 -12.18 -48.11 -27.97
CA VAL A 23 -12.01 -48.16 -26.50
C VAL A 23 -10.62 -47.63 -26.07
N LEU A 24 -9.57 -47.97 -26.83
CA LEU A 24 -8.22 -47.49 -26.52
C LEU A 24 -8.05 -45.99 -26.71
N VAL A 25 -8.72 -45.40 -27.75
CA VAL A 25 -8.76 -43.96 -27.99
C VAL A 25 -9.54 -43.24 -26.86
N ILE A 26 -10.71 -43.77 -26.46
CA ILE A 26 -11.49 -43.20 -25.36
C ILE A 26 -10.68 -43.26 -24.05
N PHE A 27 -10.00 -44.37 -23.81
CA PHE A 27 -9.18 -44.52 -22.59
C PHE A 27 -7.98 -43.57 -22.60
N SER A 28 -7.34 -43.33 -23.76
CA SER A 28 -6.22 -42.38 -23.86
C SER A 28 -6.66 -40.92 -23.63
N VAL A 29 -7.87 -40.54 -24.05
CA VAL A 29 -8.44 -39.19 -23.78
C VAL A 29 -8.79 -39.02 -22.32
N ALA A 30 -9.25 -40.08 -21.64
CA ALA A 30 -9.55 -40.05 -20.20
C ALA A 30 -8.30 -39.95 -19.30
N LEU A 31 -7.11 -40.28 -19.83
CA LEU A 31 -5.83 -40.17 -19.12
C LEU A 31 -5.13 -38.84 -19.32
N LEU A 32 -5.71 -37.90 -20.10
CA LEU A 32 -5.12 -36.56 -20.23
C LEU A 32 -5.24 -35.85 -18.86
N PRO A 33 -4.13 -35.40 -18.27
CA PRO A 33 -4.21 -34.62 -17.04
C PRO A 33 -5.03 -33.37 -17.33
N SER A 34 -6.02 -33.09 -16.48
CA SER A 34 -6.75 -31.83 -16.52
C SER A 34 -5.74 -30.72 -16.18
N VAL A 35 -5.30 -29.97 -17.17
CA VAL A 35 -4.50 -28.78 -16.94
C VAL A 35 -5.46 -27.72 -16.39
N TYR A 36 -5.55 -27.62 -15.09
CA TYR A 36 -6.20 -26.49 -14.47
C TYR A 36 -5.27 -25.29 -14.65
N ALA A 37 -5.73 -24.25 -15.32
CA ALA A 37 -5.06 -22.97 -15.30
C ALA A 37 -5.04 -22.51 -13.84
N THR A 38 -3.86 -22.43 -13.23
CA THR A 38 -3.73 -21.85 -11.90
C THR A 38 -3.87 -20.35 -12.04
N SER A 39 -4.72 -19.74 -11.20
CA SER A 39 -4.80 -18.29 -11.10
C SER A 39 -3.41 -17.71 -10.87
N THR A 40 -3.11 -16.57 -11.47
CA THR A 40 -1.87 -15.83 -11.22
C THR A 40 -2.19 -14.48 -10.63
N VAL A 41 -1.29 -13.98 -9.80
CA VAL A 41 -1.35 -12.64 -9.22
C VAL A 41 0.01 -11.98 -9.33
N GLU A 42 0.02 -10.71 -9.72
CA GLU A 42 1.23 -9.89 -9.82
C GLU A 42 0.98 -8.51 -9.21
N ILE A 43 2.07 -7.92 -8.68
CA ILE A 43 2.08 -6.54 -8.20
C ILE A 43 2.92 -5.72 -9.17
N LEU A 44 2.27 -4.74 -9.81
CA LEU A 44 2.90 -3.82 -10.74
C LEU A 44 3.12 -2.48 -10.04
N MET A 45 4.34 -1.95 -10.15
CA MET A 45 4.73 -0.66 -9.58
C MET A 45 5.40 0.20 -10.65
N GLU A 46 5.06 1.49 -10.71
CA GLU A 46 5.71 2.44 -11.63
C GLU A 46 7.12 2.81 -11.18
N LYS A 47 7.38 2.76 -9.88
CA LYS A 47 8.69 3.00 -9.27
C LYS A 47 8.93 2.05 -8.10
N THR A 48 10.19 1.79 -7.83
CA THR A 48 10.63 0.90 -6.74
C THR A 48 11.40 1.65 -5.64
N THR A 49 11.46 2.99 -5.72
CA THR A 49 12.07 3.83 -4.68
C THR A 49 11.08 4.90 -4.28
N PHE A 50 10.78 4.96 -2.99
CA PHE A 50 9.89 5.94 -2.37
C PHE A 50 10.66 6.77 -1.34
N ARG A 51 10.14 7.95 -1.05
CA ARG A 51 10.65 8.86 -0.02
C ARG A 51 9.59 9.12 1.04
N TYR A 52 10.01 9.60 2.20
CA TYR A 52 9.04 10.13 3.16
C TYR A 52 8.15 11.20 2.51
N CYS A 53 6.91 11.32 2.95
CA CYS A 53 5.82 12.11 2.38
C CYS A 53 5.22 11.57 1.08
N GLU A 54 5.82 10.61 0.42
CA GLU A 54 5.22 9.97 -0.75
C GLU A 54 4.23 8.90 -0.33
N LYS A 55 3.21 8.70 -1.15
CA LYS A 55 2.24 7.61 -1.00
C LYS A 55 2.67 6.42 -1.82
N LEU A 56 2.56 5.24 -1.23
CA LEU A 56 2.69 3.99 -1.97
C LEU A 56 1.54 3.86 -2.97
N PHE A 57 1.88 3.54 -4.20
CA PHE A 57 0.92 3.23 -5.25
C PHE A 57 1.39 1.96 -5.98
N TYR A 58 0.50 1.00 -6.12
CA TYR A 58 0.74 -0.23 -6.87
C TYR A 58 -0.56 -0.73 -7.49
N THR A 59 -0.46 -1.62 -8.46
CA THR A 59 -1.60 -2.28 -9.09
C THR A 59 -1.51 -3.77 -8.86
N ILE A 60 -2.58 -4.38 -8.36
CA ILE A 60 -2.73 -5.83 -8.32
C ILE A 60 -3.30 -6.27 -9.65
N GLN A 61 -2.53 -7.07 -10.40
CA GLN A 61 -2.98 -7.71 -11.63
C GLN A 61 -3.27 -9.18 -11.36
N VAL A 62 -4.43 -9.65 -11.82
CA VAL A 62 -4.86 -11.04 -11.68
C VAL A 62 -5.21 -11.61 -13.04
N SER A 63 -5.06 -12.94 -13.22
CA SER A 63 -5.43 -13.62 -14.47
C SER A 63 -6.94 -13.81 -14.62
N GLU A 64 -7.69 -13.86 -13.52
CA GLU A 64 -9.14 -14.04 -13.48
C GLU A 64 -9.75 -13.43 -12.23
N ILE A 65 -11.05 -13.14 -12.24
CA ILE A 65 -11.79 -12.61 -11.09
C ILE A 65 -12.56 -13.78 -10.46
N THR A 66 -12.11 -14.23 -9.29
CA THR A 66 -12.73 -15.38 -8.58
C THR A 66 -13.80 -14.95 -7.58
N GLY A 67 -13.89 -13.65 -7.27
CA GLY A 67 -14.77 -13.12 -6.22
C GLY A 67 -14.15 -13.15 -4.82
N GLU A 68 -12.97 -13.74 -4.65
CA GLU A 68 -12.21 -13.71 -3.42
C GLU A 68 -11.43 -12.37 -3.31
N PRO A 69 -11.16 -11.87 -2.09
CA PRO A 69 -10.25 -10.75 -1.91
C PRO A 69 -8.79 -11.20 -2.09
N ALA A 70 -7.94 -10.35 -2.63
CA ALA A 70 -6.51 -10.51 -2.47
C ALA A 70 -6.10 -10.13 -1.05
N VAL A 71 -5.17 -10.86 -0.46
CA VAL A 71 -4.61 -10.56 0.86
C VAL A 71 -3.21 -10.00 0.69
N ILE A 72 -2.98 -8.80 1.20
CA ILE A 72 -1.70 -8.10 1.15
C ILE A 72 -1.05 -8.10 2.52
N HIS A 73 0.26 -8.30 2.55
CA HIS A 73 1.12 -8.00 3.68
C HIS A 73 2.26 -7.08 3.24
N ILE A 74 2.52 -6.03 4.00
CA ILE A 74 3.70 -5.18 3.81
C ILE A 74 4.71 -5.57 4.88
N ARG A 75 5.89 -6.04 4.46
CA ARG A 75 6.94 -6.57 5.32
C ARG A 75 8.21 -5.75 5.15
N ASP A 76 8.88 -5.41 6.25
CA ASP A 76 10.18 -4.76 6.22
C ASP A 76 11.33 -5.77 6.06
N GLN A 77 12.54 -5.26 5.87
CA GLN A 77 13.75 -6.08 5.70
C GLN A 77 14.09 -6.93 6.93
N THR A 78 13.54 -6.63 8.12
CA THR A 78 13.73 -7.44 9.34
C THR A 78 12.76 -8.61 9.42
N GLY A 79 11.79 -8.66 8.51
CA GLY A 79 10.71 -9.66 8.49
C GLY A 79 9.48 -9.26 9.29
N LYS A 80 9.46 -8.07 9.90
CA LYS A 80 8.25 -7.56 10.56
C LYS A 80 7.20 -7.23 9.50
N SER A 81 6.02 -7.81 9.63
CA SER A 81 4.94 -7.72 8.67
C SER A 81 3.73 -6.97 9.23
N SER A 82 3.00 -6.28 8.36
CA SER A 82 1.68 -5.74 8.67
C SER A 82 0.67 -6.83 8.99
N SER A 83 -0.45 -6.45 9.57
CA SER A 83 -1.66 -7.31 9.56
C SER A 83 -2.09 -7.61 8.13
N ALA A 84 -2.86 -8.67 7.94
CA ALA A 84 -3.48 -9.00 6.66
C ALA A 84 -4.40 -7.87 6.21
N ILE A 85 -4.20 -7.38 4.98
CA ILE A 85 -5.00 -6.32 4.38
C ILE A 85 -5.81 -6.94 3.23
N PRO A 86 -7.10 -7.20 3.42
CA PRO A 86 -7.94 -7.72 2.34
C PRO A 86 -8.28 -6.63 1.34
N ILE A 87 -8.03 -6.88 0.06
CA ILE A 87 -8.31 -5.99 -1.06
C ILE A 87 -9.35 -6.64 -1.97
N PRO A 88 -10.54 -6.04 -2.13
CA PRO A 88 -11.53 -6.54 -3.09
C PRO A 88 -10.99 -6.49 -4.53
N ILE A 89 -11.10 -7.61 -5.24
CA ILE A 89 -10.70 -7.70 -6.65
C ILE A 89 -11.94 -7.59 -7.52
N SER A 90 -12.07 -6.48 -8.24
CA SER A 90 -13.22 -6.20 -9.11
C SER A 90 -12.86 -6.18 -10.60
N ASN A 91 -11.58 -6.07 -10.92
CA ASN A 91 -11.04 -5.98 -12.28
C ASN A 91 -9.81 -6.86 -12.41
N LEU A 92 -9.36 -7.12 -13.64
CA LEU A 92 -8.08 -7.79 -13.88
C LEU A 92 -6.89 -6.93 -13.41
N GLN A 93 -7.05 -5.59 -13.40
CA GLN A 93 -6.09 -4.65 -12.86
C GLN A 93 -6.78 -3.77 -11.81
N ASN A 94 -6.27 -3.78 -10.60
CA ASN A 94 -6.83 -3.08 -9.45
C ASN A 94 -5.77 -2.10 -8.89
N PRO A 95 -5.87 -0.80 -9.20
CA PRO A 95 -4.95 0.21 -8.68
C PRO A 95 -5.22 0.46 -7.19
N ILE A 96 -4.18 0.41 -6.39
CA ILE A 96 -4.24 0.53 -4.92
C ILE A 96 -3.38 1.71 -4.47
N PRO A 97 -3.96 2.86 -4.18
CA PRO A 97 -3.26 3.95 -3.52
C PRO A 97 -3.19 3.71 -2.00
N SER A 98 -2.06 4.00 -1.39
CA SER A 98 -1.96 4.07 0.07
C SER A 98 -2.82 5.21 0.62
N MET A 99 -3.47 4.98 1.75
CA MET A 99 -4.28 6.00 2.44
C MET A 99 -3.39 7.09 3.06
N ILE A 100 -2.26 6.69 3.64
CA ILE A 100 -1.30 7.58 4.29
C ILE A 100 0.03 7.59 3.54
N PRO A 101 0.79 8.69 3.61
CA PRO A 101 2.14 8.74 3.09
C PRO A 101 3.09 7.91 3.97
N PHE A 102 4.31 7.70 3.50
CA PHE A 102 5.39 7.15 4.33
C PHE A 102 5.80 8.20 5.36
N GLU A 103 5.59 7.89 6.62
CA GLU A 103 5.93 8.72 7.77
C GLU A 103 7.06 8.05 8.57
N ALA A 104 8.09 8.82 8.94
CA ALA A 104 9.27 8.30 9.65
C ALA A 104 8.94 7.64 11.00
N GLU A 105 7.85 8.04 11.65
CA GLU A 105 7.38 7.45 12.91
C GLU A 105 6.83 6.03 12.75
N ILE A 106 6.36 5.68 11.54
CA ILE A 106 5.67 4.42 11.26
C ILE A 106 6.56 3.49 10.43
N PHE A 107 7.28 4.06 9.46
CA PHE A 107 8.05 3.32 8.47
C PHE A 107 9.54 3.62 8.61
N PRO A 108 10.36 2.73 9.22
CA PRO A 108 11.82 2.84 9.19
C PRO A 108 12.37 2.87 7.75
N LEU A 109 13.47 3.56 7.53
CA LEU A 109 14.18 3.53 6.24
C LEU A 109 14.67 2.12 5.92
N GLY A 110 14.64 1.75 4.65
CA GLY A 110 15.16 0.48 4.18
C GLY A 110 14.29 -0.21 3.15
N LYS A 111 14.52 -1.49 2.97
CA LYS A 111 13.83 -2.33 1.99
C LYS A 111 12.52 -2.87 2.56
N TYR A 112 11.49 -2.83 1.72
CA TYR A 112 10.16 -3.36 1.99
C TYR A 112 9.73 -4.34 0.92
N PHE A 113 8.82 -5.22 1.29
CA PHE A 113 8.21 -6.20 0.41
C PHE A 113 6.69 -6.09 0.51
N ILE A 114 6.03 -6.17 -0.64
CA ILE A 114 4.57 -6.34 -0.72
C ILE A 114 4.33 -7.77 -1.12
N ASP A 115 3.84 -8.57 -0.17
CA ASP A 115 3.48 -9.96 -0.40
C ASP A 115 1.97 -10.00 -0.70
N VAL A 116 1.57 -10.68 -1.78
CA VAL A 116 0.16 -10.85 -2.17
C VAL A 116 -0.19 -12.32 -2.28
N GLU A 117 -1.39 -12.66 -1.80
CA GLU A 117 -2.02 -13.95 -2.02
C GLU A 117 -3.42 -13.75 -2.60
N TYR A 118 -3.75 -14.49 -3.68
CA TYR A 118 -5.05 -14.44 -4.35
C TYR A 118 -5.37 -15.80 -4.96
N ALA A 119 -6.51 -16.39 -4.61
CA ALA A 119 -6.99 -17.68 -5.14
C ALA A 119 -5.90 -18.78 -5.11
N GLY A 120 -5.10 -18.81 -4.04
CA GLY A 120 -3.99 -19.76 -3.87
C GLY A 120 -2.69 -19.39 -4.59
N ALA A 121 -2.70 -18.41 -5.50
CA ALA A 121 -1.48 -17.85 -6.10
C ALA A 121 -0.82 -16.85 -5.14
N LYS A 122 0.51 -16.78 -5.19
CA LYS A 122 1.31 -15.86 -4.37
C LYS A 122 2.34 -15.14 -5.23
N ASN A 123 2.59 -13.89 -4.91
CA ASN A 123 3.64 -13.08 -5.51
C ASN A 123 4.21 -12.12 -4.46
N SER A 124 5.42 -11.64 -4.68
CA SER A 124 6.07 -10.65 -3.83
C SER A 124 6.84 -9.67 -4.71
N THR A 125 6.74 -8.37 -4.40
CA THR A 125 7.55 -7.33 -5.03
C THR A 125 8.24 -6.50 -3.96
N GLU A 126 9.36 -5.87 -4.31
CA GLU A 126 10.13 -5.08 -3.36
C GLU A 126 10.20 -3.61 -3.75
N PHE A 127 10.39 -2.74 -2.74
CA PHE A 127 10.70 -1.35 -2.93
C PHE A 127 11.63 -0.85 -1.81
N ASP A 128 12.34 0.23 -2.07
CA ASP A 128 13.19 0.89 -1.10
C ASP A 128 12.53 2.18 -0.61
N LEU A 129 12.52 2.37 0.71
CA LEU A 129 12.14 3.63 1.35
C LEU A 129 13.42 4.36 1.78
N ILE A 130 13.64 5.53 1.20
CA ILE A 130 14.78 6.39 1.49
C ILE A 130 14.32 7.71 2.10
N ASP A 131 15.25 8.43 2.69
CA ASP A 131 14.96 9.73 3.30
C ASP A 131 14.56 10.77 2.24
N SER A 132 13.83 11.77 2.70
CA SER A 132 13.41 12.92 1.92
C SER A 132 14.27 14.12 2.29
N GLU A 133 14.64 14.94 1.29
CA GLU A 133 15.24 16.28 1.54
C GLU A 133 14.18 17.28 2.04
N ASN A 134 12.90 16.90 1.95
CA ASN A 134 11.79 17.74 2.36
C ASN A 134 11.29 17.38 3.77
N ILE A 135 10.83 18.38 4.48
CA ILE A 135 10.14 18.17 5.76
C ILE A 135 8.86 17.39 5.49
N CYS A 136 8.64 16.32 6.26
CA CYS A 136 7.43 15.52 6.23
C CYS A 136 6.71 15.63 7.56
N ILE A 137 5.62 16.38 7.60
CA ILE A 137 4.82 16.56 8.80
C ILE A 137 3.77 15.46 8.85
N PRO A 138 3.75 14.62 9.92
CA PRO A 138 2.82 13.52 10.03
C PRO A 138 1.35 13.95 9.93
N THR A 139 0.52 13.08 9.36
CA THR A 139 -0.93 13.31 9.20
C THR A 139 -1.62 13.59 10.54
N THR A 140 -1.10 13.04 11.64
CA THR A 140 -1.59 13.32 13.00
C THR A 140 -1.51 14.80 13.35
N MET A 141 -0.48 15.51 12.89
CA MET A 141 -0.37 16.95 13.10
C MET A 141 -1.44 17.74 12.35
N LYS A 142 -1.86 17.31 11.15
CA LYS A 142 -2.99 17.92 10.43
C LYS A 142 -4.28 17.81 11.23
N GLN A 143 -4.51 16.70 11.93
CA GLN A 143 -5.68 16.53 12.81
C GLN A 143 -5.64 17.46 14.02
N VAL A 144 -4.46 17.62 14.63
CA VAL A 144 -4.23 18.59 15.73
C VAL A 144 -4.48 20.00 15.24
N ALA A 145 -3.88 20.40 14.13
CA ALA A 145 -4.04 21.71 13.53
C ALA A 145 -5.50 22.02 13.17
N PHE A 146 -6.21 21.05 12.58
CA PHE A 146 -7.64 21.18 12.29
C PHE A 146 -8.48 21.41 13.55
N SER A 147 -8.17 20.70 14.63
CA SER A 147 -8.86 20.90 15.91
C SER A 147 -8.60 22.29 16.50
N TRP A 148 -7.37 22.77 16.35
CA TRP A 148 -6.97 24.09 16.85
C TRP A 148 -7.60 25.24 16.05
N ILE A 149 -7.60 25.22 14.72
CA ILE A 149 -8.21 26.30 13.91
C ILE A 149 -9.72 26.40 14.13
N ASN A 150 -10.38 25.30 14.50
CA ASN A 150 -11.81 25.23 14.81
C ASN A 150 -12.13 25.46 16.31
N ASP A 151 -11.21 26.01 17.09
CA ASP A 151 -11.39 26.34 18.51
C ASP A 151 -11.76 25.14 19.40
N LYS A 152 -11.43 23.90 18.95
CA LYS A 152 -11.64 22.66 19.71
C LYS A 152 -10.42 22.29 20.59
N MET A 153 -9.36 23.06 20.49
CA MET A 153 -8.11 22.86 21.19
C MET A 153 -7.51 24.20 21.57
N SER A 154 -6.91 24.30 22.78
CA SER A 154 -6.25 25.52 23.24
C SER A 154 -4.92 25.75 22.53
N ASP A 155 -4.43 27.02 22.56
CA ASP A 155 -3.14 27.40 22.01
C ASP A 155 -1.99 26.59 22.63
N GLY A 156 -2.02 26.39 23.97
CA GLY A 156 -1.01 25.60 24.68
C GLY A 156 -0.90 24.16 24.18
N PHE A 157 -2.02 23.47 24.02
CA PHE A 157 -2.01 22.09 23.48
C PHE A 157 -1.48 22.02 22.03
N PHE A 158 -1.79 23.05 21.22
CA PHE A 158 -1.27 23.11 19.86
C PHE A 158 0.25 23.31 19.84
N ILE A 159 0.78 24.19 20.70
CA ILE A 159 2.22 24.41 20.86
C ILE A 159 2.92 23.15 21.40
N ASP A 160 2.35 22.47 22.39
CA ASP A 160 2.90 21.21 22.89
C ASP A 160 3.01 20.13 21.80
N ALA A 161 2.03 20.08 20.91
CA ALA A 161 2.09 19.17 19.76
C ALA A 161 3.23 19.55 18.82
N ILE A 162 3.40 20.85 18.47
CA ILE A 162 4.51 21.32 17.64
C ILE A 162 5.85 20.98 18.29
N ASN A 163 6.00 21.20 19.60
CA ASN A 163 7.22 20.89 20.35
C ASN A 163 7.64 19.43 20.20
N LYS A 164 6.69 18.50 20.28
CA LYS A 164 6.96 17.08 20.08
C LYS A 164 7.53 16.77 18.70
N PHE A 165 7.10 17.48 17.65
CA PHE A 165 7.64 17.30 16.31
C PHE A 165 8.99 17.98 16.13
N VAL A 166 9.25 19.07 16.87
CA VAL A 166 10.58 19.69 16.96
C VAL A 166 11.57 18.77 17.66
N ASP A 167 11.18 18.19 18.80
CA ASP A 167 12.01 17.26 19.56
C ASP A 167 12.38 16.00 18.79
N LYS A 168 11.52 15.59 17.87
CA LYS A 168 11.76 14.46 16.96
C LYS A 168 12.51 14.84 15.67
N ASN A 169 12.97 16.08 15.55
CA ASN A 169 13.59 16.63 14.34
C ASN A 169 12.74 16.55 13.06
N ILE A 170 11.41 16.45 13.20
CA ILE A 170 10.49 16.47 12.06
C ILE A 170 10.28 17.92 11.58
N ILE A 171 10.21 18.86 12.51
CA ILE A 171 10.22 20.30 12.24
C ILE A 171 11.56 20.84 12.73
N ASN A 172 12.40 21.30 11.83
CA ASN A 172 13.71 21.81 12.18
C ASN A 172 13.63 23.29 12.57
N ILE A 173 13.90 23.58 13.85
CA ILE A 173 13.97 24.93 14.38
C ILE A 173 15.40 25.17 14.85
N PRO A 174 16.15 26.15 14.27
CA PRO A 174 17.58 26.29 14.48
C PRO A 174 18.04 26.65 15.89
N GLU A 175 17.18 27.19 16.74
CA GLU A 175 17.51 27.53 18.13
C GLU A 175 16.35 27.24 19.06
N LYS A 176 16.61 26.44 20.11
CA LYS A 176 15.72 26.34 21.28
C LYS A 176 15.81 27.64 22.07
N ILE A 177 14.76 28.42 22.06
CA ILE A 177 14.64 29.57 22.96
C ILE A 177 14.34 29.01 24.33
N ASN A 178 15.17 29.37 25.31
CA ASN A 178 15.10 28.95 26.71
C ASN A 178 13.68 29.07 27.28
N GLU A 179 13.31 28.05 28.07
CA GLU A 179 12.09 27.96 28.85
C GLU A 179 11.81 29.25 29.65
N LYS A 180 10.99 30.14 29.12
CA LYS A 180 10.36 31.22 29.85
C LYS A 180 8.87 30.93 29.98
N ASN A 181 8.46 30.64 31.22
CA ASN A 181 7.09 30.62 31.73
C ASN A 181 5.96 30.45 30.68
N LEU A 182 5.56 29.19 30.48
CA LEU A 182 4.45 28.74 29.63
C LEU A 182 3.04 29.16 30.10
N GLU A 183 2.93 30.08 31.07
CA GLU A 183 1.70 30.31 31.80
C GLU A 183 0.58 30.99 30.99
N TYR A 184 0.91 31.67 29.87
CA TYR A 184 -0.07 32.26 28.93
C TYR A 184 0.46 32.33 27.50
N ILE A 185 0.51 31.18 26.80
CA ILE A 185 0.76 31.20 25.37
C ILE A 185 -0.53 31.62 24.67
N HIS A 186 -0.49 32.77 24.00
CA HIS A 186 -1.57 33.20 23.12
C HIS A 186 -1.04 33.33 21.69
N ILE A 187 -1.54 32.48 20.81
CA ILE A 187 -1.20 32.52 19.40
C ILE A 187 -2.09 33.57 18.73
N PRO A 188 -1.51 34.58 18.04
CA PRO A 188 -2.31 35.56 17.32
C PRO A 188 -3.26 34.90 16.31
N LYS A 189 -4.53 35.35 16.30
CA LYS A 189 -5.60 34.74 15.48
C LYS A 189 -5.27 34.65 13.99
N TRP A 190 -4.47 35.57 13.45
CA TRP A 190 -4.11 35.58 12.04
C TRP A 190 -3.27 34.34 11.63
N ILE A 191 -2.61 33.67 12.58
CA ILE A 191 -1.83 32.44 12.35
C ILE A 191 -2.73 31.28 11.93
N LYS A 192 -4.02 31.31 12.27
CA LYS A 192 -4.98 30.32 11.77
C LYS A 192 -5.09 30.31 10.25
N ASN A 193 -4.79 31.42 9.58
CA ASN A 193 -4.85 31.48 8.11
C ASN A 193 -3.77 30.60 7.43
N PRO A 194 -2.46 30.78 7.70
CA PRO A 194 -1.46 29.91 7.12
C PRO A 194 -1.63 28.44 7.53
N VAL A 195 -2.07 28.16 8.77
CA VAL A 195 -2.40 26.80 9.19
C VAL A 195 -3.57 26.23 8.36
N GLY A 196 -4.60 27.04 8.11
CA GLY A 196 -5.70 26.65 7.23
C GLY A 196 -5.25 26.38 5.79
N TRP A 197 -4.35 27.20 5.25
CA TRP A 197 -3.79 26.98 3.91
C TRP A 197 -2.99 25.69 3.82
N TRP A 198 -2.26 25.36 4.87
CA TRP A 198 -1.54 24.10 4.95
C TRP A 198 -2.48 22.88 5.03
N LEU A 199 -3.57 22.98 5.80
CA LEU A 199 -4.60 21.94 5.88
C LEU A 199 -5.33 21.70 4.56
N GLU A 200 -5.44 22.75 3.74
CA GLU A 200 -6.04 22.72 2.41
C GLU A 200 -5.02 22.38 1.29
N ASP A 201 -3.80 21.99 1.67
CA ASP A 201 -2.68 21.69 0.76
C ASP A 201 -2.32 22.86 -0.20
N LYS A 202 -2.65 24.12 0.20
CA LYS A 202 -2.28 25.35 -0.53
C LYS A 202 -0.84 25.76 -0.29
N ILE A 203 -0.26 25.36 0.81
CA ILE A 203 1.16 25.46 1.13
C ILE A 203 1.70 24.10 1.53
N SER A 204 2.97 23.86 1.22
CA SER A 204 3.69 22.62 1.53
C SER A 204 4.07 22.52 3.00
N ASP A 205 4.48 21.33 3.45
CA ASP A 205 5.04 21.11 4.79
C ASP A 205 6.28 21.97 5.05
N ASN A 206 7.12 22.18 4.02
CA ASN A 206 8.28 23.07 4.11
C ASN A 206 7.88 24.52 4.36
N GLU A 207 6.91 25.03 3.62
CA GLU A 207 6.41 26.42 3.79
C GLU A 207 5.74 26.59 5.15
N PHE A 208 4.93 25.61 5.57
CA PHE A 208 4.34 25.61 6.90
C PHE A 208 5.41 25.65 8.02
N SER A 209 6.45 24.82 7.91
CA SER A 209 7.58 24.82 8.84
C SER A 209 8.27 26.19 8.90
N GLN A 210 8.48 26.85 7.75
CA GLN A 210 9.05 28.18 7.69
C GLN A 210 8.17 29.24 8.39
N VAL A 211 6.85 29.13 8.28
CA VAL A 211 5.93 30.02 9.03
C VAL A 211 6.18 29.88 10.53
N PHE A 212 6.26 28.66 11.05
CA PHE A 212 6.53 28.45 12.49
C PHE A 212 7.93 28.94 12.88
N GLN A 213 8.94 28.67 12.10
CA GLN A 213 10.28 29.17 12.32
C GLN A 213 10.31 30.70 12.42
N TYR A 214 9.60 31.39 11.52
CA TYR A 214 9.48 32.83 11.56
C TYR A 214 8.81 33.32 12.86
N LEU A 215 7.71 32.67 13.29
CA LEU A 215 6.99 33.04 14.51
C LEU A 215 7.84 32.87 15.77
N ILE A 216 8.64 31.82 15.82
CA ILE A 216 9.57 31.57 16.92
C ILE A 216 10.71 32.58 16.92
N ASN A 217 11.35 32.83 15.76
CA ASN A 217 12.43 33.79 15.62
C ASN A 217 12.00 35.25 15.94
N LYS A 218 10.70 35.54 15.82
CA LYS A 218 10.10 36.83 16.20
C LYS A 218 9.54 36.87 17.60
N GLU A 219 9.75 35.82 18.40
CA GLU A 219 9.21 35.67 19.75
C GLU A 219 7.68 35.85 19.82
N ILE A 220 6.96 35.59 18.70
CA ILE A 220 5.51 35.66 18.65
C ILE A 220 4.92 34.42 19.33
N ILE A 221 5.57 33.28 19.15
CA ILE A 221 5.32 32.04 19.89
C ILE A 221 6.62 31.60 20.54
N VAL A 222 6.51 31.02 21.73
CA VAL A 222 7.62 30.43 22.49
C VAL A 222 7.40 28.93 22.52
N ILE A 223 8.44 28.16 22.24
CA ILE A 223 8.44 26.70 22.26
C ILE A 223 9.40 26.23 23.38
#